data_0cd820df8210e039384aa6ea09434353
#
_entry.id   0cd820df8210e039384aa6ea09434353
#
_cell.length_a   1.000
_cell.length_b   1.000
_cell.length_c   1.000
_cell.angle_alpha   90.00
_cell.angle_beta   90.00
_cell.angle_gamma   90.00
#
_symmetry.space_group_name_H-M   'P 1'
#
loop_
_entity.id
_entity.type
_entity.pdbx_description
1 polymer ?
#
loop_
_entity_poly.entity_id
_entity_poly.type
_entity_poly.pdbx_seq_one_letter_code
_entity_poly.pdbx_strand_id
1 'polypeptide(L)'
;MTWRHYRRILFCVAEYRYTGYFEKEVLRKRPYLKKEWCTRVLDEPIRSEPQEKNRYRFWAAVPELEGRYLRVVTLEDKLTIHNAFLDRGFKP
;
A
#
# COMPACT_ATOMS: atom_id res chain seq x y z
N MET A 1 -12.41 24.76 -7.88
CA MET A 1 -11.75 25.05 -6.71
C MET A 1 -10.37 24.58 -6.62
N THR A 2 -9.52 25.49 -6.80
CA THR A 2 -8.10 25.22 -6.81
C THR A 2 -7.55 24.85 -5.45
N TRP A 3 -8.11 25.42 -4.41
CA TRP A 3 -7.58 25.14 -3.10
C TRP A 3 -7.74 23.65 -2.72
N ARG A 4 -8.76 23.01 -3.24
CA ARG A 4 -8.96 21.61 -2.99
C ARG A 4 -7.85 20.77 -3.61
N HIS A 5 -7.45 21.14 -4.79
CA HIS A 5 -6.35 20.49 -5.45
C HIS A 5 -5.06 20.72 -4.67
N TYR A 6 -4.90 21.91 -4.19
CA TYR A 6 -3.76 22.26 -3.40
C TYR A 6 -3.68 21.42 -2.13
N ARG A 7 -4.81 21.22 -1.50
CA ARG A 7 -4.89 20.40 -0.31
C ARG A 7 -4.43 18.98 -0.58
N ARG A 8 -4.81 18.48 -1.72
CA ARG A 8 -4.38 17.17 -2.12
C ARG A 8 -2.87 17.06 -2.21
N ILE A 9 -2.26 18.10 -2.71
CA ILE A 9 -0.81 18.14 -2.78
C ILE A 9 -0.21 18.07 -1.39
N LEU A 10 -0.80 18.75 -0.45
CA LEU A 10 -0.30 18.71 0.92
C LEU A 10 -0.37 17.29 1.48
N PHE A 11 -1.41 16.56 1.14
CA PHE A 11 -1.51 15.19 1.62
C PHE A 11 -0.50 14.28 0.97
N CYS A 12 0.03 14.66 -0.16
CA CYS A 12 1.03 13.84 -0.82
C CYS A 12 2.33 13.79 -0.05
N VAL A 13 2.47 14.60 0.99
CA VAL A 13 3.66 14.55 1.82
C VAL A 13 3.52 13.59 2.99
N ALA A 14 2.45 12.82 3.03
CA ALA A 14 2.31 11.81 4.06
C ALA A 14 3.52 10.89 4.00
N GLU A 15 4.11 10.64 5.16
CA GLU A 15 5.31 9.83 5.22
C GLU A 15 4.98 8.42 5.63
N TYR A 16 5.18 7.50 4.71
CA TYR A 16 5.01 6.09 5.02
C TYR A 16 6.31 5.53 5.58
N ARG A 17 6.16 4.48 6.37
CA ARG A 17 7.29 3.81 6.98
C ARG A 17 7.25 2.35 6.60
N TYR A 18 8.34 1.66 6.89
CA TYR A 18 8.47 0.25 6.56
C TYR A 18 9.04 -0.49 7.75
N THR A 19 8.48 -1.65 8.08
CA THR A 19 9.05 -2.46 9.14
C THR A 19 10.36 -3.08 8.63
N GLY A 20 11.22 -3.46 9.58
CA GLY A 20 12.42 -4.18 9.21
C GLY A 20 12.11 -5.48 8.50
N TYR A 21 11.03 -6.14 8.90
CA TYR A 21 10.58 -7.35 8.25
C TYR A 21 10.27 -7.09 6.77
N PHE A 22 9.56 -5.99 6.48
CA PHE A 22 9.22 -5.67 5.10
C PHE A 22 10.49 -5.45 4.27
N GLU A 23 11.40 -4.66 4.79
CA GLU A 23 12.60 -4.33 4.04
C GLU A 23 13.56 -5.50 3.86
N LYS A 24 13.68 -6.35 4.87
CA LYS A 24 14.63 -7.44 4.84
C LYS A 24 14.08 -8.73 4.28
N GLU A 25 12.82 -9.02 4.55
CA GLU A 25 12.24 -10.29 4.14
C GLU A 25 11.30 -10.17 2.97
N VAL A 26 10.37 -9.23 3.02
CA VAL A 26 9.34 -9.15 1.98
C VAL A 26 9.94 -8.75 0.64
N LEU A 27 10.74 -7.68 0.63
CA LEU A 27 11.34 -7.21 -0.61
C LEU A 27 12.31 -8.25 -1.18
N ARG A 28 13.00 -8.99 -0.32
CA ARG A 28 13.92 -10.01 -0.77
C ARG A 28 13.17 -11.17 -1.44
N LYS A 29 12.06 -11.58 -0.85
CA LYS A 29 11.27 -12.68 -1.39
C LYS A 29 10.51 -12.31 -2.64
N ARG A 30 10.20 -11.03 -2.80
CA ARG A 30 9.41 -10.54 -3.92
C ARG A 30 10.17 -9.46 -4.67
N PRO A 31 11.16 -9.85 -5.44
CA PRO A 31 12.02 -8.86 -6.11
C PRO A 31 11.29 -7.98 -7.13
N TYR A 32 10.10 -8.42 -7.59
CA TYR A 32 9.30 -7.58 -8.49
C TYR A 32 8.70 -6.38 -7.77
N LEU A 33 8.61 -6.44 -6.44
CA LEU A 33 7.87 -5.46 -5.67
C LEU A 33 8.65 -4.17 -5.50
N LYS A 34 7.97 -3.04 -5.68
CA LYS A 34 8.58 -1.73 -5.51
C LYS A 34 7.85 -0.98 -4.40
N LYS A 35 8.61 -0.29 -3.56
CA LYS A 35 8.04 0.48 -2.46
C LYS A 35 7.04 1.50 -2.95
N GLU A 36 7.33 2.15 -4.07
CA GLU A 36 6.45 3.19 -4.59
C GLU A 36 5.08 2.67 -4.98
N TRP A 37 4.99 1.40 -5.39
CA TRP A 37 3.69 0.81 -5.67
C TRP A 37 2.89 0.63 -4.39
N CYS A 38 3.57 0.26 -3.31
CA CYS A 38 2.91 0.05 -2.03
C CYS A 38 2.36 1.37 -1.49
N THR A 39 3.13 2.44 -1.57
CA THR A 39 2.64 3.72 -1.09
C THR A 39 1.51 4.23 -1.97
N ARG A 40 1.57 3.95 -3.26
CA ARG A 40 0.48 4.34 -4.16
C ARG A 40 -0.83 3.64 -3.78
N VAL A 41 -0.74 2.37 -3.40
CA VAL A 41 -1.94 1.65 -2.95
C VAL A 41 -2.51 2.30 -1.70
N LEU A 42 -1.66 2.71 -0.77
CA LEU A 42 -2.13 3.35 0.44
C LEU A 42 -2.73 4.73 0.16
N ASP A 43 -2.22 5.43 -0.84
CA ASP A 43 -2.73 6.75 -1.19
C ASP A 43 -4.14 6.67 -1.77
N GLU A 44 -4.38 5.68 -2.62
CA GLU A 44 -5.67 5.57 -3.30
C GLU A 44 -6.12 4.12 -3.39
N PRO A 45 -6.49 3.52 -2.26
CA PRO A 45 -6.95 2.14 -2.30
C PRO A 45 -8.36 2.05 -2.85
N ILE A 46 -8.65 0.96 -3.56
CA ILE A 46 -10.02 0.71 -3.98
C ILE A 46 -10.81 -0.01 -2.89
N ARG A 47 -10.11 -0.56 -1.92
CA ARG A 47 -10.75 -1.19 -0.77
C ARG A 47 -9.75 -1.23 0.39
N SER A 48 -10.24 -1.05 1.60
CA SER A 48 -9.42 -1.22 2.79
C SER A 48 -10.26 -1.90 3.85
N GLU A 49 -9.61 -2.76 4.65
CA GLU A 49 -10.29 -3.52 5.69
C GLU A 49 -9.36 -3.74 6.87
N PRO A 50 -9.92 -3.85 8.07
CA PRO A 50 -9.11 -4.26 9.21
C PRO A 50 -8.75 -5.74 9.07
N GLN A 51 -7.64 -6.10 9.70
CA GLN A 51 -7.13 -7.45 9.67
C GLN A 51 -6.73 -7.83 11.08
N GLU A 52 -6.59 -9.12 11.32
CA GLU A 52 -6.21 -9.59 12.64
C GLU A 52 -4.91 -8.97 13.14
N LYS A 53 -4.73 -8.95 14.45
CA LYS A 53 -3.52 -8.47 15.12
C LYS A 53 -3.29 -6.98 14.92
N ASN A 54 -4.40 -6.23 14.85
CA ASN A 54 -4.34 -4.77 14.73
C ASN A 54 -3.59 -4.33 13.49
N ARG A 55 -3.89 -4.98 12.37
CA ARG A 55 -3.34 -4.63 11.08
C ARG A 55 -4.45 -4.17 10.17
N TYR A 56 -4.05 -3.53 9.08
CA TYR A 56 -4.99 -3.11 8.04
C TYR A 56 -4.48 -3.56 6.70
N ARG A 57 -5.39 -3.88 5.80
CA ARG A 57 -5.01 -4.30 4.46
C ARG A 57 -5.71 -3.41 3.45
N PHE A 58 -4.99 -3.10 2.39
CA PHE A 58 -5.43 -2.19 1.35
C PHE A 58 -5.15 -2.82 0.00
N TRP A 59 -6.02 -2.58 -0.96
CA TRP A 59 -5.85 -3.13 -2.31
C TRP A 59 -6.00 -2.03 -3.34
N ALA A 60 -5.22 -2.12 -4.41
CA ALA A 60 -5.41 -1.32 -5.60
C ALA A 60 -4.72 -2.01 -6.76
N ALA A 61 -5.16 -1.70 -7.96
CA ALA A 61 -4.53 -2.25 -9.14
C ALA A 61 -3.22 -1.53 -9.42
N VAL A 62 -2.23 -2.26 -9.89
CA VAL A 62 -0.94 -1.69 -10.27
C VAL A 62 -0.79 -1.83 -11.77
N PRO A 63 -0.91 -0.73 -12.51
CA PRO A 63 -0.83 -0.82 -13.99
C PRO A 63 0.46 -1.44 -14.47
N GLU A 64 1.56 -1.18 -13.79
CA GLU A 64 2.87 -1.73 -14.17
C GLU A 64 2.90 -3.25 -14.06
N LEU A 65 1.97 -3.84 -13.34
CA LEU A 65 1.85 -5.29 -13.20
C LEU A 65 0.60 -5.79 -13.93
N GLU A 66 0.32 -5.16 -15.07
CA GLU A 66 -0.81 -5.54 -15.93
C GLU A 66 -2.15 -5.41 -15.21
N GLY A 67 -2.25 -4.44 -14.31
CA GLY A 67 -3.49 -4.19 -13.61
C GLY A 67 -3.82 -5.18 -12.51
N ARG A 68 -2.87 -6.02 -12.13
CA ARG A 68 -3.12 -6.95 -11.04
C ARG A 68 -3.23 -6.18 -9.73
N TYR A 69 -3.95 -6.78 -8.79
CA TYR A 69 -4.20 -6.13 -7.52
C TYR A 69 -3.09 -6.42 -6.52
N LEU A 70 -2.57 -5.36 -5.95
CA LEU A 70 -1.54 -5.45 -4.93
C LEU A 70 -2.20 -5.24 -3.57
N ARG A 71 -1.94 -6.18 -2.66
CA ARG A 71 -2.44 -6.10 -1.29
C ARG A 71 -1.30 -5.61 -0.43
N VAL A 72 -1.54 -4.50 0.28
CA VAL A 72 -0.55 -3.92 1.17
C VAL A 72 -1.09 -4.01 2.59
N VAL A 73 -0.28 -4.52 3.50
CA VAL A 73 -0.67 -4.67 4.90
C VAL A 73 0.14 -3.70 5.73
N THR A 74 -0.55 -2.91 6.55
CA THR A 74 0.10 -1.97 7.45
C THR A 74 -0.11 -2.37 8.89
N LEU A 75 0.67 -1.75 9.75
CA LEU A 75 0.45 -1.84 11.18
C LEU A 75 -0.77 -1.01 11.54
N GLU A 76 -1.05 -0.93 12.83
CA GLU A 76 -2.23 -0.23 13.33
C GLU A 76 -2.30 1.23 12.92
N ASP A 77 -1.16 1.85 12.68
CA ASP A 77 -1.09 3.26 12.33
C ASP A 77 -1.52 3.55 10.90
N LYS A 78 -1.70 2.53 10.08
CA LYS A 78 -2.05 2.67 8.66
C LYS A 78 -0.97 3.40 7.86
N LEU A 79 0.21 3.54 8.41
CA LEU A 79 1.32 4.24 7.79
C LEU A 79 2.56 3.37 7.65
N THR A 80 2.71 2.39 8.51
CA THR A 80 3.90 1.55 8.50
C THR A 80 3.59 0.27 7.73
N ILE A 81 4.21 0.12 6.58
CA ILE A 81 3.99 -1.02 5.70
C ILE A 81 4.75 -2.22 6.24
N HIS A 82 4.04 -3.33 6.39
CA HIS A 82 4.61 -4.54 6.97
C HIS A 82 4.69 -5.69 5.97
N ASN A 83 3.78 -5.73 5.00
CA ASN A 83 3.77 -6.81 4.02
C ASN A 83 3.10 -6.31 2.75
N ALA A 84 3.38 -6.95 1.64
CA ALA A 84 2.72 -6.63 0.38
C ALA A 84 2.91 -7.79 -0.58
N PHE A 85 1.87 -8.12 -1.33
CA PHE A 85 1.94 -9.19 -2.31
C PHE A 85 0.78 -9.08 -3.27
N LEU A 86 0.94 -9.69 -4.44
CA LEU A 86 -0.13 -9.74 -5.42
C LEU A 86 -1.22 -10.68 -4.91
N ASP A 87 -2.45 -10.20 -4.94
CA ASP A 87 -3.58 -10.96 -4.42
C ASP A 87 -4.46 -11.42 -5.57
N ARG A 88 -4.25 -12.65 -6.01
CA ARG A 88 -5.00 -13.19 -7.13
C ARG A 88 -6.44 -13.48 -6.80
N GLY A 89 -6.75 -13.63 -5.53
CA GLY A 89 -8.10 -13.94 -5.12
C GLY A 89 -8.98 -12.72 -4.90
N PHE A 90 -8.38 -11.52 -5.00
CA PHE A 90 -9.13 -10.31 -4.73
C PHE A 90 -10.12 -10.01 -5.86
N LYS A 91 -11.34 -9.69 -5.47
CA LYS A 91 -12.39 -9.28 -6.42
C LYS A 91 -12.94 -7.94 -5.99
N PRO A 92 -12.72 -6.92 -6.80
CA PRO A 92 -13.18 -5.57 -6.46
C PRO A 92 -14.69 -5.44 -6.42
#